data_efe56d1467b05c8a40fc3d9abdef6927
#
_entry.id   efe56d1467b05c8a40fc3d9abdef6927
#
_cell.length_a   1.000
_cell.length_b   1.000
_cell.length_c   1.000
_cell.angle_alpha   90.00
_cell.angle_beta   90.00
_cell.angle_gamma   90.00
#
_symmetry.space_group_name_H-M   'P 1'
#
loop_
_entity.id
_entity.type
_entity.pdbx_description
1 polymer ?
#
loop_
_entity_poly.entity_id
_entity_poly.type
_entity_poly.pdbx_seq_one_letter_code
_entity_poly.pdbx_strand_id
1 'polypeptide(L)'
;MRIAIVGSRSVTKDAYPILEAYIPRGASEIVSGGASGADELAEEYARRNHLPMKIFRPDYQVYHKSAPLQRNLSIIRYSDAVLVLWDGQSRGAAHVIVNCFHEYTPVHVLLIRDGKLVKTLFGQENGRLL
;
A
#
# COMPACT_ATOMS: atom_id res chain seq x y z
N MET A 1 -4.48 14.38 0.53
CA MET A 1 -4.79 13.03 1.05
C MET A 1 -3.53 12.28 1.45
N ARG A 2 -3.60 11.57 2.53
CA ARG A 2 -2.57 10.62 2.93
C ARG A 2 -2.86 9.29 2.25
N ILE A 3 -1.96 8.85 1.39
CA ILE A 3 -2.13 7.62 0.61
C ILE A 3 -1.12 6.59 1.08
N ALA A 4 -1.62 5.46 1.59
CA ALA A 4 -0.75 4.35 1.93
C ALA A 4 -0.50 3.50 0.68
N ILE A 5 0.74 3.09 0.49
CA ILE A 5 1.14 2.17 -0.56
C ILE A 5 1.78 0.99 0.14
N VAL A 6 1.11 -0.16 0.04
CA VAL A 6 1.56 -1.38 0.70
C VAL A 6 1.42 -2.55 -0.28
N GLY A 7 2.01 -3.66 0.04
CA GLY A 7 1.81 -4.84 -0.79
C GLY A 7 2.86 -5.92 -0.60
N SER A 8 2.92 -6.80 -1.58
CA SER A 8 3.72 -7.99 -1.55
C SER A 8 5.21 -7.69 -1.69
N ARG A 9 6.04 -8.49 -1.02
CA ARG A 9 7.50 -8.38 -1.14
C ARG A 9 7.99 -8.81 -2.51
N SER A 10 7.20 -9.59 -3.22
CA SER A 10 7.53 -10.06 -4.57
C SER A 10 7.40 -8.99 -5.65
N VAL A 11 6.77 -7.87 -5.32
CA VAL A 11 6.62 -6.77 -6.28
C VAL A 11 7.97 -6.09 -6.49
N THR A 12 8.38 -5.95 -7.75
CA THR A 12 9.67 -5.40 -8.12
C THR A 12 9.54 -4.03 -8.75
N LYS A 13 10.69 -3.41 -9.05
CA LYS A 13 10.75 -2.08 -9.66
C LYS A 13 10.01 -1.99 -11.00
N ASP A 14 9.82 -3.11 -11.68
CA ASP A 14 9.09 -3.17 -12.94
C ASP A 14 7.65 -2.71 -12.79
N ALA A 15 7.10 -2.77 -11.58
CA ALA A 15 5.73 -2.34 -11.29
C ALA A 15 5.59 -0.83 -11.07
N TYR A 16 6.69 -0.09 -11.05
CA TYR A 16 6.61 1.36 -10.79
C TYR A 16 5.65 2.11 -11.74
N PRO A 17 5.67 1.87 -13.05
CA PRO A 17 4.71 2.53 -13.95
C PRO A 17 3.26 2.25 -13.59
N ILE A 18 2.98 1.06 -13.05
CA ILE A 18 1.63 0.70 -12.59
C ILE A 18 1.25 1.57 -11.39
N LEU A 19 2.14 1.66 -10.40
CA LEU A 19 1.92 2.52 -9.24
C LEU A 19 1.66 3.96 -9.68
N GLU A 20 2.52 4.49 -10.55
CA GLU A 20 2.42 5.87 -11.01
C GLU A 20 1.09 6.14 -11.72
N ALA A 21 0.58 5.17 -12.46
CA ALA A 21 -0.67 5.31 -13.21
C ALA A 21 -1.91 5.30 -12.29
N TYR A 22 -1.84 4.60 -11.16
CA TYR A 22 -3.02 4.39 -10.31
C TYR A 22 -3.03 5.18 -9.01
N ILE A 23 -1.94 5.83 -8.65
CA ILE A 23 -1.93 6.63 -7.42
C ILE A 23 -2.80 7.87 -7.59
N PRO A 24 -3.62 8.22 -6.60
CA PRO A 24 -4.46 9.42 -6.68
C PRO A 24 -3.63 10.69 -6.80
N ARG A 25 -4.05 11.60 -7.68
CA ARG A 25 -3.36 12.88 -7.89
C ARG A 25 -3.39 13.79 -6.67
N GLY A 26 -4.36 13.61 -5.80
CA GLY A 26 -4.49 14.39 -4.57
C GLY A 26 -3.59 13.91 -3.44
N ALA A 27 -2.66 13.00 -3.69
CA ALA A 27 -1.74 12.52 -2.67
C ALA A 27 -0.84 13.66 -2.20
N SER A 28 -0.86 13.91 -0.89
CA SER A 28 -0.02 14.95 -0.26
C SER A 28 1.02 14.34 0.69
N GLU A 29 0.83 13.10 1.07
CA GLU A 29 1.76 12.35 1.91
C GLU A 29 1.66 10.87 1.56
N ILE A 30 2.79 10.21 1.47
CA ILE A 30 2.86 8.77 1.23
C ILE A 30 3.10 8.05 2.55
N VAL A 31 2.35 6.98 2.77
CA VAL A 31 2.42 6.18 4.01
C VAL A 31 2.87 4.78 3.65
N SER A 32 3.80 4.22 4.41
CA SER A 32 4.40 2.91 4.13
C SER A 32 4.81 2.20 5.41
N GLY A 33 5.06 0.90 5.29
CA GLY A 33 5.59 0.08 6.39
C GLY A 33 7.10 -0.06 6.40
N GLY A 34 7.79 0.47 5.40
CA GLY A 34 9.25 0.44 5.34
C GLY A 34 9.84 -0.94 5.05
N ALA A 35 9.06 -1.86 4.47
CA ALA A 35 9.53 -3.18 4.08
C ALA A 35 10.07 -3.17 2.65
N SER A 36 10.42 -4.35 2.11
CA SER A 36 10.86 -4.50 0.72
C SER A 36 9.66 -4.62 -0.23
N GLY A 37 9.93 -4.62 -1.53
CA GLY A 37 8.89 -4.78 -2.55
C GLY A 37 8.07 -3.52 -2.74
N ALA A 38 6.75 -3.60 -2.55
CA ALA A 38 5.86 -2.48 -2.78
C ALA A 38 6.22 -1.25 -1.95
N ASP A 39 6.75 -1.45 -0.73
CA ASP A 39 7.13 -0.33 0.14
C ASP A 39 8.32 0.45 -0.44
N GLU A 40 9.23 -0.23 -1.16
CA GLU A 40 10.34 0.44 -1.86
C GLU A 40 9.82 1.31 -3.00
N LEU A 41 8.78 0.86 -3.71
CA LEU A 41 8.14 1.66 -4.75
C LEU A 41 7.46 2.90 -4.17
N ALA A 42 6.86 2.77 -2.99
CA ALA A 42 6.25 3.89 -2.28
C ALA A 42 7.30 4.97 -1.98
N GLU A 43 8.46 4.55 -1.50
CA GLU A 43 9.55 5.46 -1.19
C GLU A 43 10.05 6.18 -2.44
N GLU A 44 10.20 5.45 -3.54
CA GLU A 44 10.61 6.05 -4.80
C GLU A 44 9.60 7.06 -5.33
N TYR A 45 8.31 6.73 -5.22
CA TYR A 45 7.25 7.66 -5.64
C TYR A 45 7.29 8.95 -4.83
N ALA A 46 7.41 8.84 -3.51
CA ALA A 46 7.48 10.01 -2.63
C ALA A 46 8.69 10.88 -2.99
N ARG A 47 9.84 10.26 -3.23
CA ARG A 47 11.06 10.98 -3.59
C ARG A 47 10.93 11.70 -4.93
N ARG A 48 10.41 11.02 -5.95
CA ARG A 48 10.27 11.61 -7.29
C ARG A 48 9.28 12.76 -7.34
N ASN A 49 8.28 12.72 -6.48
CA ASN A 49 7.20 13.74 -6.47
C ASN A 49 7.36 14.73 -5.32
N HIS A 50 8.48 14.71 -4.62
CA HIS A 50 8.78 15.63 -3.50
C HIS A 50 7.68 15.63 -2.43
N LEU A 51 7.16 14.45 -2.12
CA LEU A 51 6.13 14.28 -1.09
C LEU A 51 6.75 13.79 0.22
N PRO A 52 6.25 14.29 1.35
CA PRO A 52 6.65 13.74 2.65
C PRO A 52 6.21 12.30 2.79
N MET A 53 6.93 11.54 3.60
CA MET A 53 6.66 10.14 3.80
C MET A 53 6.54 9.83 5.28
N LYS A 54 5.49 9.08 5.65
CA LYS A 54 5.30 8.54 6.99
C LYS A 54 5.52 7.04 6.96
N ILE A 55 6.48 6.56 7.73
CA ILE A 55 6.81 5.12 7.79
C ILE A 55 6.43 4.59 9.16
N PHE A 56 5.60 3.55 9.18
CA PHE A 56 5.23 2.82 10.39
C PHE A 56 6.00 1.51 10.43
N ARG A 57 6.94 1.38 11.36
CA ARG A 57 7.72 0.16 11.52
C ARG A 57 7.08 -0.74 12.56
N PRO A 58 7.19 -2.08 12.40
CA PRO A 58 6.68 -3.00 13.40
C PRO A 58 7.43 -2.83 14.73
N ASP A 59 6.70 -2.78 15.82
CA ASP A 59 7.27 -2.68 17.16
C ASP A 59 7.25 -4.06 17.83
N TYR A 60 8.28 -4.84 17.59
CA TYR A 60 8.38 -6.20 18.12
C TYR A 60 8.53 -6.25 19.63
N GLN A 61 9.04 -5.20 20.25
CA GLN A 61 9.19 -5.15 21.70
C GLN A 61 7.84 -5.07 22.39
N VAL A 62 6.90 -4.35 21.81
CA VAL A 62 5.56 -4.17 22.37
C VAL A 62 4.61 -5.29 21.93
N TYR A 63 4.60 -5.62 20.64
CA TYR A 63 3.58 -6.50 20.06
C TYR A 63 4.09 -7.90 19.71
N HIS A 64 5.38 -8.16 19.85
CA HIS A 64 5.98 -9.47 19.56
C HIS A 64 5.61 -9.97 18.16
N LYS A 65 5.06 -11.18 18.04
CA LYS A 65 4.73 -11.77 16.75
C LYS A 65 3.63 -11.04 15.98
N SER A 66 2.77 -10.31 16.69
CA SER A 66 1.69 -9.54 16.06
C SER A 66 2.12 -8.17 15.59
N ALA A 67 3.39 -7.80 15.76
CA ALA A 67 3.88 -6.46 15.43
C ALA A 67 3.61 -6.05 13.98
N PRO A 68 3.83 -6.90 12.96
CA PRO A 68 3.49 -6.52 11.58
C PRO A 68 2.00 -6.24 11.38
N LEU A 69 1.12 -7.00 12.03
CA LEU A 69 -0.32 -6.80 11.92
C LEU A 69 -0.76 -5.52 12.62
N GLN A 70 -0.20 -5.22 13.77
CA GLN A 70 -0.48 -3.97 14.49
C GLN A 70 0.01 -2.76 13.68
N ARG A 71 1.18 -2.87 13.06
CA ARG A 71 1.72 -1.85 12.18
C ARG A 71 0.78 -1.59 10.99
N ASN A 72 0.22 -2.65 10.40
CA ASN A 72 -0.72 -2.51 9.29
C ASN A 72 -1.98 -1.74 9.72
N LEU A 73 -2.51 -2.01 10.91
CA LEU A 73 -3.65 -1.27 11.45
C LEU A 73 -3.33 0.21 11.62
N SER A 74 -2.13 0.52 12.10
CA SER A 74 -1.69 1.92 12.24
C SER A 74 -1.64 2.63 10.89
N ILE A 75 -1.14 1.96 9.84
CA ILE A 75 -1.11 2.49 8.49
C ILE A 75 -2.54 2.81 8.01
N ILE A 76 -3.45 1.86 8.17
CA ILE A 76 -4.82 1.98 7.68
C ILE A 76 -5.54 3.14 8.39
N ARG A 77 -5.39 3.25 9.71
CA ARG A 77 -6.05 4.27 10.51
C ARG A 77 -5.49 5.68 10.27
N TYR A 78 -4.22 5.77 9.91
CA TYR A 78 -3.59 7.06 9.63
C TYR A 78 -3.91 7.57 8.23
N SER A 79 -4.21 6.68 7.30
CA SER A 79 -4.34 7.01 5.87
C SER A 79 -5.77 7.34 5.47
N ASP A 80 -5.91 8.19 4.47
CA ASP A 80 -7.21 8.50 3.88
C ASP A 80 -7.65 7.42 2.90
N ALA A 81 -6.69 6.76 2.27
CA ALA A 81 -6.95 5.66 1.35
C ALA A 81 -5.70 4.79 1.25
N VAL A 82 -5.89 3.53 0.84
CA VAL A 82 -4.81 2.55 0.74
C VAL A 82 -4.78 1.97 -0.67
N LEU A 83 -3.59 1.96 -1.26
CA LEU A 83 -3.32 1.31 -2.54
C LEU A 83 -2.48 0.07 -2.25
N VAL A 84 -2.98 -1.11 -2.64
CA VAL A 84 -2.31 -2.38 -2.38
C VAL A 84 -1.81 -2.99 -3.68
N LEU A 85 -0.50 -3.24 -3.77
CA LEU A 85 0.12 -3.94 -4.88
C LEU A 85 0.28 -5.40 -4.46
N TRP A 86 -0.56 -6.28 -4.96
CA TRP A 86 -0.71 -7.65 -4.45
C TRP A 86 -0.38 -8.69 -5.51
N ASP A 87 0.34 -9.74 -5.11
CA ASP A 87 0.63 -10.88 -5.98
C ASP A 87 -0.46 -11.96 -5.94
N GLY A 88 -1.51 -11.75 -5.16
CA GLY A 88 -2.60 -12.70 -5.00
C GLY A 88 -2.35 -13.79 -3.96
N GLN A 89 -1.17 -13.81 -3.34
CA GLN A 89 -0.77 -14.85 -2.39
C GLN A 89 -0.31 -14.32 -1.04
N SER A 90 0.27 -13.13 -0.99
CA SER A 90 0.82 -12.55 0.23
C SER A 90 -0.26 -12.38 1.30
N ARG A 91 -0.03 -12.99 2.47
CA ARG A 91 -0.96 -12.90 3.60
C ARG A 91 -0.96 -11.53 4.24
N GLY A 92 0.19 -10.86 4.27
CA GLY A 92 0.29 -9.51 4.81
C GLY A 92 -0.55 -8.51 4.01
N ALA A 93 -0.49 -8.59 2.69
CA ALA A 93 -1.32 -7.75 1.83
C ALA A 93 -2.81 -8.08 1.98
N ALA A 94 -3.16 -9.38 2.06
CA ALA A 94 -4.55 -9.79 2.29
C ALA A 94 -5.08 -9.23 3.61
N HIS A 95 -4.26 -9.25 4.67
CA HIS A 95 -4.61 -8.69 5.97
C HIS A 95 -4.94 -7.20 5.86
N VAL A 96 -4.14 -6.45 5.13
CA VAL A 96 -4.40 -5.02 4.90
C VAL A 96 -5.74 -4.82 4.19
N ILE A 97 -6.00 -5.60 3.13
CA ILE A 97 -7.24 -5.48 2.37
C ILE A 97 -8.46 -5.71 3.27
N VAL A 98 -8.46 -6.80 4.03
CA VAL A 98 -9.57 -7.15 4.93
C VAL A 98 -9.77 -6.05 5.98
N ASN A 99 -8.70 -5.56 6.57
CA ASN A 99 -8.80 -4.57 7.62
C ASN A 99 -9.20 -3.18 7.11
N CYS A 100 -8.93 -2.86 5.85
CA CYS A 100 -9.47 -1.65 5.24
C CYS A 100 -11.00 -1.68 5.26
N PHE A 101 -11.61 -2.83 4.97
CA PHE A 101 -13.07 -2.97 5.07
C PHE A 101 -13.55 -2.81 6.51
N HIS A 102 -12.88 -3.41 7.47
CA HIS A 102 -13.25 -3.27 8.89
C HIS A 102 -13.14 -1.85 9.39
N GLU A 103 -12.17 -1.09 8.91
CA GLU A 103 -11.93 0.29 9.33
C GLU A 103 -12.63 1.32 8.43
N TYR A 104 -13.41 0.86 7.45
CA TYR A 104 -14.08 1.74 6.49
C TYR A 104 -13.12 2.67 5.75
N THR A 105 -11.89 2.22 5.53
CA THR A 105 -10.88 2.97 4.78
C THR A 105 -10.95 2.54 3.31
N PRO A 106 -11.07 3.48 2.37
CA PRO A 106 -11.06 3.14 0.95
C PRO A 106 -9.81 2.38 0.56
N VAL A 107 -9.97 1.31 -0.21
CA VAL A 107 -8.87 0.48 -0.66
C VAL A 107 -8.98 0.18 -2.14
N HIS A 108 -7.86 0.28 -2.85
CA HIS A 108 -7.75 -0.09 -4.25
C HIS A 108 -6.64 -1.14 -4.36
N VAL A 109 -6.97 -2.29 -4.93
CA VAL A 109 -6.03 -3.40 -5.06
C VAL A 109 -5.60 -3.54 -6.51
N LEU A 110 -4.29 -3.56 -6.72
CA LEU A 110 -3.68 -3.82 -8.02
C LEU A 110 -3.06 -5.21 -7.96
N LEU A 111 -3.67 -6.16 -8.67
CA LEU A 111 -3.15 -7.53 -8.74
C LEU A 111 -2.04 -7.57 -9.78
N ILE A 112 -0.82 -7.86 -9.34
CA ILE A 112 0.38 -7.82 -10.17
C ILE A 112 1.04 -9.19 -10.20
N ARG A 113 1.34 -9.68 -11.40
CA ARG A 113 2.09 -10.92 -11.61
C ARG A 113 3.14 -10.69 -12.68
N ASP A 114 4.37 -11.12 -12.38
CA ASP A 114 5.50 -10.99 -13.31
C ASP A 114 5.68 -9.56 -13.81
N GLY A 115 5.51 -8.59 -12.89
CA GLY A 115 5.67 -7.17 -13.21
C GLY A 115 4.52 -6.54 -14.00
N LYS A 116 3.45 -7.29 -14.24
CA LYS A 116 2.32 -6.82 -15.06
C LYS A 116 1.03 -6.76 -14.24
N LEU A 117 0.22 -5.75 -14.53
CA LEU A 117 -1.10 -5.61 -13.93
C LEU A 117 -2.05 -6.63 -14.56
N VAL A 118 -2.60 -7.53 -13.72
CA VAL A 118 -3.56 -8.53 -14.15
C VAL A 118 -4.97 -7.96 -14.10
N LYS A 119 -5.33 -7.32 -12.98
CA LYS A 119 -6.65 -6.69 -12.80
C LYS A 119 -6.62 -5.79 -11.58
N THR A 120 -7.64 -4.94 -11.47
CA THR A 120 -7.85 -4.10 -10.30
C THR A 120 -9.09 -4.56 -9.54
N LEU A 121 -9.07 -4.37 -8.22
CA LEU A 121 -10.18 -4.74 -7.34
C LEU A 121 -10.48 -3.57 -6.40
N PHE A 122 -11.77 -3.36 -6.10
CA PHE A 122 -12.25 -2.42 -5.10
C PHE A 122 -11.94 -0.93 -5.38
N GLY A 123 -11.49 -0.58 -6.58
CA GLY A 123 -11.28 0.80 -6.97
C GLY A 123 -12.51 1.37 -7.69
N GLN A 124 -12.46 2.66 -8.02
CA GLN A 124 -13.44 3.28 -8.89
C GLN A 124 -13.19 2.90 -10.34
N GLU A 125 -14.21 3.10 -11.19
CA GLU A 125 -14.14 2.76 -12.62
C GLU A 125 -12.92 3.31 -13.33
N ASN A 126 -12.45 4.49 -12.95
CA ASN A 126 -11.30 5.14 -13.59
C ASN A 126 -9.99 4.85 -12.86
N GLY A 127 -9.94 3.84 -11.99
CA GLY A 127 -8.75 3.53 -11.21
C GLY A 127 -8.45 4.53 -10.10
N ARG A 128 -9.38 5.39 -9.75
CA ARG A 128 -9.23 6.36 -8.67
C ARG A 128 -9.79 5.80 -7.38
N LEU A 129 -9.15 6.14 -6.26
CA LEU A 129 -9.65 5.81 -4.94
C LEU A 129 -10.81 6.75 -4.58
N LEU A 130 -11.76 6.20 -3.83
CA LEU A 130 -12.92 6.96 -3.37
C LEU A 130 -12.56 8.02 -2.34
#